data_9a59b586efd3f24706bc066f18ffe72a
#
_entry.id   9a59b586efd3f24706bc066f18ffe72a
#
_cell.length_a   1.000
_cell.length_b   1.000
_cell.length_c   1.000
_cell.angle_alpha   90.00
_cell.angle_beta   90.00
_cell.angle_gamma   90.00
#
_symmetry.space_group_name_H-M   'P 1'
#
loop_
_entity.id
_entity.type
_entity.pdbx_description
1 polymer ?
#
loop_
_entity_poly.entity_id
_entity_poly.type
_entity_poly.pdbx_seq_one_letter_code
_entity_poly.pdbx_strand_id
1 'polypeptide(L)'
;MAGKVVEKDAAVKVARQRLSVLEMAETLGNISEACRRGGMDRTSFYEWKRRFQTHGLEGLKDMPPIPKSQPNQTTPETEAAILECSLAHPSWGCVKLSDFLKLQGVSVSSPTVQKILIRNDMASVYDRWLKVEERHLETGVELTAEQVAKIEKYNPCFKERHVESSRPGELLCQDTMFVGSLKGVGKVYLHACVDTYGSYAFGFLHTGKKPECAAALVHNDVLPFYKEHGLTVSAILTDNGREFCGTENHPFELYLALNDIEHRRTKVKSPQTNGFIERFNKTVLDEFFRIAFRENFYESVEALQEDLDRWLVHYNTERPHRGYRNRGKRPLDTVLESV
;
A
#
# COMPACT_ATOMS: atom_id res chain seq x y z
N MET A 1 2.29 -23.98 -11.75
CA MET A 1 1.00 -23.59 -12.41
C MET A 1 0.24 -24.74 -13.07
N ALA A 2 0.81 -25.93 -13.23
CA ALA A 2 0.15 -27.09 -13.82
C ALA A 2 -0.91 -27.77 -12.94
N GLY A 3 -0.80 -27.71 -11.62
CA GLY A 3 -1.71 -28.42 -10.70
C GLY A 3 -3.14 -27.88 -10.64
N LYS A 4 -3.38 -26.58 -10.87
CA LYS A 4 -4.73 -25.98 -10.83
C LYS A 4 -5.58 -26.26 -12.08
N VAL A 5 -4.98 -26.52 -13.21
CA VAL A 5 -5.70 -26.79 -14.46
C VAL A 5 -6.22 -28.23 -14.48
N VAL A 6 -5.44 -29.19 -13.93
CA VAL A 6 -5.83 -30.62 -13.87
C VAL A 6 -6.99 -30.82 -12.88
N GLU A 7 -7.02 -30.11 -11.78
CA GLU A 7 -8.10 -30.20 -10.77
C GLU A 7 -9.44 -29.67 -11.28
N LYS A 8 -9.43 -28.58 -12.06
CA LYS A 8 -10.63 -28.04 -12.71
C LYS A 8 -11.22 -29.02 -13.72
N ASP A 9 -10.40 -29.73 -14.46
CA ASP A 9 -10.83 -30.71 -15.47
C ASP A 9 -11.45 -31.94 -14.82
N ALA A 10 -10.90 -32.43 -13.70
CA ALA A 10 -11.43 -33.57 -12.98
C ALA A 10 -12.82 -33.30 -12.38
N ALA A 11 -13.02 -32.16 -11.71
CA ALA A 11 -14.30 -31.77 -11.14
C ALA A 11 -15.41 -31.60 -12.20
N VAL A 12 -15.07 -31.01 -13.35
CA VAL A 12 -16.00 -30.87 -14.49
C VAL A 12 -16.35 -32.23 -15.09
N LYS A 13 -15.39 -33.16 -15.16
CA LYS A 13 -15.60 -34.53 -15.66
C LYS A 13 -16.57 -35.31 -14.77
N VAL A 14 -16.42 -35.24 -13.45
CA VAL A 14 -17.33 -35.84 -12.48
C VAL A 14 -18.73 -35.21 -12.58
N ALA A 15 -18.83 -33.89 -12.68
CA ALA A 15 -20.11 -33.22 -12.85
C ALA A 15 -20.86 -33.66 -14.12
N ARG A 16 -20.16 -33.79 -15.26
CA ARG A 16 -20.72 -34.30 -16.51
C ARG A 16 -21.18 -35.75 -16.41
N GLN A 17 -20.43 -36.58 -15.70
CA GLN A 17 -20.82 -37.97 -15.47
C GLN A 17 -22.12 -38.07 -14.65
N ARG A 18 -22.28 -37.22 -13.63
CA ARG A 18 -23.53 -37.13 -12.84
C ARG A 18 -24.68 -36.62 -13.70
N LEU A 19 -24.44 -35.61 -14.54
CA LEU A 19 -25.44 -35.11 -15.49
C LEU A 19 -25.92 -36.17 -16.43
N SER A 20 -25.03 -36.98 -16.99
CA SER A 20 -25.42 -38.06 -17.93
C SER A 20 -26.37 -39.09 -17.30
N VAL A 21 -26.27 -39.36 -15.99
CA VAL A 21 -27.20 -40.25 -15.27
C VAL A 21 -28.59 -39.60 -15.10
N LEU A 22 -28.62 -38.27 -14.86
CA LEU A 22 -29.88 -37.52 -14.78
C LEU A 22 -30.60 -37.51 -16.14
N GLU A 23 -29.87 -37.22 -17.22
CA GLU A 23 -30.41 -37.25 -18.60
C GLU A 23 -30.84 -38.63 -19.02
N MET A 24 -30.12 -39.69 -18.65
CA MET A 24 -30.50 -41.08 -18.90
C MET A 24 -31.82 -41.45 -18.21
N ALA A 25 -32.05 -40.94 -16.99
CA ALA A 25 -33.28 -41.17 -16.27
C ALA A 25 -34.50 -40.50 -16.95
N GLU A 26 -34.29 -39.32 -17.54
CA GLU A 26 -35.33 -38.65 -18.33
C GLU A 26 -35.64 -39.41 -19.63
N THR A 27 -34.60 -39.86 -20.33
CA THR A 27 -34.75 -40.61 -21.59
C THR A 27 -35.39 -41.96 -21.39
N LEU A 28 -35.04 -42.70 -20.33
CA LEU A 28 -35.58 -44.04 -20.03
C LEU A 28 -36.95 -43.99 -19.35
N GLY A 29 -37.38 -42.86 -18.82
CA GLY A 29 -38.57 -42.74 -17.97
C GLY A 29 -38.49 -43.59 -16.68
N ASN A 30 -37.34 -44.18 -16.37
CA ASN A 30 -37.14 -45.08 -15.25
C ASN A 30 -35.85 -44.78 -14.46
N ILE A 31 -36.06 -44.14 -13.32
CA ILE A 31 -34.96 -43.71 -12.43
C ILE A 31 -34.18 -44.91 -11.88
N SER A 32 -34.87 -46.01 -11.54
CA SER A 32 -34.18 -47.18 -10.97
C SER A 32 -33.24 -47.82 -11.97
N GLU A 33 -33.61 -47.88 -13.23
CA GLU A 33 -32.80 -48.44 -14.31
C GLU A 33 -31.61 -47.50 -14.64
N ALA A 34 -31.84 -46.19 -14.67
CA ALA A 34 -30.78 -45.21 -14.90
C ALA A 34 -29.77 -45.24 -13.77
N CYS A 35 -30.21 -45.31 -12.52
CA CYS A 35 -29.34 -45.43 -11.36
C CYS A 35 -28.47 -46.69 -11.39
N ARG A 36 -29.09 -47.84 -11.77
CA ARG A 36 -28.38 -49.11 -11.89
C ARG A 36 -27.32 -49.06 -12.98
N ARG A 37 -27.62 -48.49 -14.14
CA ARG A 37 -26.67 -48.34 -15.27
C ARG A 37 -25.58 -47.32 -14.98
N GLY A 38 -25.91 -46.23 -14.32
CA GLY A 38 -24.99 -45.16 -13.97
C GLY A 38 -24.16 -45.41 -12.67
N GLY A 39 -24.39 -46.54 -11.98
CA GLY A 39 -23.67 -46.84 -10.74
C GLY A 39 -23.98 -45.88 -9.60
N MET A 40 -25.18 -45.27 -9.58
CA MET A 40 -25.58 -44.25 -8.60
C MET A 40 -26.75 -44.79 -7.76
N ASP A 41 -26.72 -44.55 -6.44
CA ASP A 41 -27.89 -44.88 -5.61
C ASP A 41 -29.02 -43.88 -5.79
N ARG A 42 -30.26 -44.31 -5.49
CA ARG A 42 -31.46 -43.47 -5.69
C ARG A 42 -31.48 -42.23 -4.80
N THR A 43 -30.91 -42.29 -3.61
CA THR A 43 -30.84 -41.14 -2.68
C THR A 43 -29.93 -40.06 -3.23
N SER A 44 -28.75 -40.44 -3.68
CA SER A 44 -27.83 -39.55 -4.37
C SER A 44 -28.40 -38.98 -5.66
N PHE A 45 -29.14 -39.77 -6.43
CA PHE A 45 -29.80 -39.29 -7.65
C PHE A 45 -30.76 -38.12 -7.37
N TYR A 46 -31.64 -38.21 -6.36
CA TYR A 46 -32.54 -37.12 -6.00
C TYR A 46 -31.83 -35.92 -5.43
N GLU A 47 -30.76 -36.14 -4.69
CA GLU A 47 -29.92 -35.03 -4.18
C GLU A 47 -29.25 -34.28 -5.32
N TRP A 48 -28.62 -34.99 -6.26
CA TRP A 48 -28.01 -34.39 -7.44
C TRP A 48 -29.03 -33.74 -8.36
N LYS A 49 -30.21 -34.32 -8.54
CA LYS A 49 -31.30 -33.71 -9.33
C LYS A 49 -31.69 -32.36 -8.73
N ARG A 50 -31.89 -32.29 -7.42
CA ARG A 50 -32.25 -31.05 -6.72
C ARG A 50 -31.11 -29.99 -6.86
N ARG A 51 -29.88 -30.40 -6.68
CA ARG A 51 -28.73 -29.49 -6.83
C ARG A 51 -28.57 -28.98 -8.27
N PHE A 52 -28.82 -29.84 -9.24
CA PHE A 52 -28.80 -29.44 -10.65
C PHE A 52 -29.92 -28.44 -10.97
N GLN A 53 -31.13 -28.65 -10.45
CA GLN A 53 -32.25 -27.73 -10.63
C GLN A 53 -31.99 -26.34 -10.01
N THR A 54 -31.23 -26.28 -8.92
CA THR A 54 -30.94 -25.02 -8.21
C THR A 54 -29.71 -24.28 -8.76
N HIS A 55 -28.67 -25.01 -9.12
CA HIS A 55 -27.33 -24.43 -9.43
C HIS A 55 -26.78 -24.90 -10.80
N GLY A 56 -27.53 -25.59 -11.61
CA GLY A 56 -27.10 -26.14 -12.90
C GLY A 56 -25.89 -27.07 -12.76
N LEU A 57 -25.00 -27.08 -13.74
CA LEU A 57 -23.81 -27.94 -13.77
C LEU A 57 -22.88 -27.72 -12.57
N GLU A 58 -22.83 -26.52 -12.05
CA GLU A 58 -21.98 -26.19 -10.86
C GLU A 58 -22.49 -26.95 -9.62
N GLY A 59 -23.77 -27.15 -9.46
CA GLY A 59 -24.38 -27.95 -8.38
C GLY A 59 -24.02 -29.42 -8.39
N LEU A 60 -23.54 -29.95 -9.52
CA LEU A 60 -23.07 -31.31 -9.67
C LEU A 60 -21.58 -31.53 -9.32
N LYS A 61 -20.84 -30.47 -9.06
CA LYS A 61 -19.46 -30.57 -8.55
C LYS A 61 -19.45 -30.93 -7.07
N ASP A 62 -18.38 -31.61 -6.64
CA ASP A 62 -18.17 -31.85 -5.21
C ASP A 62 -17.87 -30.55 -4.50
N MET A 63 -18.60 -30.27 -3.44
CA MET A 63 -18.26 -29.15 -2.55
C MET A 63 -17.18 -29.58 -1.57
N PRO A 64 -16.27 -28.66 -1.17
CA PRO A 64 -15.32 -28.99 -0.13
C PRO A 64 -16.06 -29.41 1.15
N PRO A 65 -15.59 -30.44 1.88
CA PRO A 65 -16.24 -30.90 3.08
C PRO A 65 -16.26 -29.80 4.14
N ILE A 66 -17.46 -29.34 4.50
CA ILE A 66 -17.64 -28.39 5.59
C ILE A 66 -17.83 -29.21 6.89
N PRO A 67 -16.91 -29.16 7.84
CA PRO A 67 -17.07 -29.86 9.11
C PRO A 67 -18.31 -29.34 9.86
N LYS A 68 -19.16 -30.22 10.34
CA LYS A 68 -20.39 -29.86 11.09
C LYS A 68 -20.07 -29.17 12.42
N SER A 69 -18.90 -29.40 12.99
CA SER A 69 -18.41 -28.71 14.18
C SER A 69 -16.89 -28.51 14.07
N GLN A 70 -16.39 -27.45 14.61
CA GLN A 70 -14.96 -27.15 14.73
C GLN A 70 -14.61 -27.13 16.23
N PRO A 71 -14.03 -28.23 16.79
CA PRO A 71 -13.76 -28.35 18.24
C PRO A 71 -12.91 -27.22 18.81
N ASN A 72 -12.06 -26.59 17.98
CA ASN A 72 -11.17 -25.50 18.37
C ASN A 72 -11.72 -24.10 18.00
N GLN A 73 -13.01 -24.00 17.66
CA GLN A 73 -13.64 -22.70 17.40
C GLN A 73 -13.78 -21.92 18.71
N THR A 74 -13.36 -20.66 18.68
CA THR A 74 -13.57 -19.74 19.80
C THR A 74 -15.07 -19.60 20.07
N THR A 75 -15.47 -19.65 21.34
CA THR A 75 -16.89 -19.51 21.69
C THR A 75 -17.39 -18.10 21.41
N PRO A 76 -18.69 -17.93 21.09
CA PRO A 76 -19.26 -16.62 20.81
C PRO A 76 -19.08 -15.62 21.96
N GLU A 77 -19.12 -16.10 23.22
CA GLU A 77 -18.90 -15.26 24.38
C GLU A 77 -17.46 -14.72 24.43
N THR A 78 -16.47 -15.58 24.13
CA THR A 78 -15.06 -15.17 24.06
C THR A 78 -14.82 -14.20 22.90
N GLU A 79 -15.47 -14.40 21.76
CA GLU A 79 -15.38 -13.48 20.62
C GLU A 79 -15.98 -12.12 20.97
N ALA A 80 -17.16 -12.08 21.61
CA ALA A 80 -17.79 -10.85 22.08
C ALA A 80 -16.89 -10.11 23.10
N ALA A 81 -16.29 -10.81 24.06
CA ALA A 81 -15.37 -10.21 25.03
C ALA A 81 -14.13 -9.59 24.37
N ILE A 82 -13.58 -10.22 23.33
CA ILE A 82 -12.45 -9.68 22.56
C ILE A 82 -12.84 -8.39 21.83
N LEU A 83 -14.01 -8.38 21.16
CA LEU A 83 -14.50 -7.22 20.43
C LEU A 83 -14.78 -6.05 21.38
N GLU A 84 -15.45 -6.32 22.50
CA GLU A 84 -15.76 -5.29 23.50
C GLU A 84 -14.48 -4.71 24.13
N CYS A 85 -13.54 -5.54 24.55
CA CYS A 85 -12.24 -5.11 25.04
C CYS A 85 -11.48 -4.26 24.01
N SER A 86 -11.55 -4.63 22.73
CA SER A 86 -10.91 -3.91 21.64
C SER A 86 -11.56 -2.54 21.37
N LEU A 87 -12.87 -2.41 21.53
CA LEU A 87 -13.59 -1.13 21.43
C LEU A 87 -13.35 -0.24 22.64
N ALA A 88 -13.24 -0.83 23.85
CA ALA A 88 -12.86 -0.07 25.05
C ALA A 88 -11.42 0.46 24.98
N HIS A 89 -10.52 -0.26 24.30
CA HIS A 89 -9.10 0.07 24.19
C HIS A 89 -8.60 0.03 22.73
N PRO A 90 -9.09 0.89 21.82
CA PRO A 90 -8.80 0.81 20.38
C PRO A 90 -7.32 0.89 20.01
N SER A 91 -6.51 1.54 20.83
CA SER A 91 -5.07 1.72 20.60
C SER A 91 -4.19 0.53 21.04
N TRP A 92 -4.78 -0.49 21.70
CA TRP A 92 -4.00 -1.63 22.18
C TRP A 92 -3.74 -2.66 21.08
N GLY A 93 -2.51 -3.24 21.09
CA GLY A 93 -2.16 -4.35 20.21
C GLY A 93 -2.73 -5.69 20.71
N CYS A 94 -2.78 -6.69 19.80
CA CYS A 94 -3.35 -8.02 20.10
C CYS A 94 -2.73 -8.72 21.31
N VAL A 95 -1.42 -8.51 21.55
CA VAL A 95 -0.72 -9.07 22.73
C VAL A 95 -1.29 -8.48 24.02
N LYS A 96 -1.39 -7.15 24.08
CA LYS A 96 -1.89 -6.44 25.27
C LYS A 96 -3.37 -6.77 25.54
N LEU A 97 -4.18 -6.89 24.48
CA LEU A 97 -5.57 -7.35 24.59
C LEU A 97 -5.66 -8.79 25.14
N SER A 98 -4.82 -9.71 24.61
CA SER A 98 -4.75 -11.09 25.10
C SER A 98 -4.36 -11.17 26.58
N ASP A 99 -3.35 -10.41 27.01
CA ASP A 99 -2.89 -10.39 28.39
C ASP A 99 -3.96 -9.80 29.34
N PHE A 100 -4.63 -8.74 28.94
CA PHE A 100 -5.70 -8.13 29.71
C PHE A 100 -6.90 -9.08 29.88
N LEU A 101 -7.31 -9.76 28.80
CA LEU A 101 -8.39 -10.75 28.84
C LEU A 101 -8.05 -11.94 29.75
N LYS A 102 -6.77 -12.37 29.78
CA LYS A 102 -6.31 -13.40 30.73
C LYS A 102 -6.47 -12.97 32.19
N LEU A 103 -6.20 -11.69 32.52
CA LEU A 103 -6.43 -11.16 33.86
C LEU A 103 -7.91 -11.15 34.25
N GLN A 104 -8.81 -11.10 33.25
CA GLN A 104 -10.26 -11.21 33.45
C GLN A 104 -10.78 -12.65 33.40
N GLY A 105 -9.89 -13.65 33.33
CA GLY A 105 -10.25 -15.07 33.30
C GLY A 105 -10.55 -15.63 31.89
N VAL A 106 -10.43 -14.82 30.84
CA VAL A 106 -10.62 -15.26 29.44
C VAL A 106 -9.28 -15.61 28.83
N SER A 107 -8.95 -16.91 28.77
CA SER A 107 -7.69 -17.38 28.18
C SER A 107 -7.77 -17.46 26.67
N VAL A 108 -7.12 -16.53 25.98
CA VAL A 108 -7.04 -16.48 24.51
C VAL A 108 -5.65 -16.07 24.06
N SER A 109 -5.14 -16.65 22.97
CA SER A 109 -3.83 -16.32 22.42
C SER A 109 -3.89 -15.06 21.54
N SER A 110 -2.80 -14.28 21.48
CA SER A 110 -2.73 -13.08 20.66
C SER A 110 -2.96 -13.34 19.14
N PRO A 111 -2.52 -14.46 18.52
CA PRO A 111 -2.88 -14.80 17.14
C PRO A 111 -4.39 -15.05 16.96
N THR A 112 -5.07 -15.60 17.97
CA THR A 112 -6.53 -15.80 17.93
C THR A 112 -7.25 -14.45 18.00
N VAL A 113 -6.82 -13.55 18.88
CA VAL A 113 -7.32 -12.17 18.96
C VAL A 113 -7.17 -11.48 17.61
N GLN A 114 -6.01 -11.58 16.98
CA GLN A 114 -5.76 -10.98 15.66
C GLN A 114 -6.70 -11.52 14.58
N LYS A 115 -6.90 -12.84 14.51
CA LYS A 115 -7.81 -13.48 13.54
C LYS A 115 -9.27 -13.02 13.73
N ILE A 116 -9.70 -12.89 14.97
CA ILE A 116 -11.06 -12.42 15.30
C ILE A 116 -11.22 -10.96 14.90
N LEU A 117 -10.25 -10.10 15.22
CA LEU A 117 -10.29 -8.69 14.82
C LEU A 117 -10.29 -8.51 13.29
N ILE A 118 -9.50 -9.30 12.55
CA ILE A 118 -9.50 -9.30 11.07
C ILE A 118 -10.89 -9.70 10.52
N ARG A 119 -11.49 -10.74 11.08
CA ARG A 119 -12.81 -11.24 10.64
C ARG A 119 -13.93 -10.22 10.84
N ASN A 120 -13.78 -9.34 11.84
CA ASN A 120 -14.76 -8.32 12.20
C ASN A 120 -14.39 -6.92 11.70
N ASP A 121 -13.47 -6.81 10.71
CA ASP A 121 -13.00 -5.54 10.13
C ASP A 121 -12.45 -4.56 11.17
N MET A 122 -11.73 -5.07 12.17
CA MET A 122 -11.12 -4.31 13.27
C MET A 122 -9.61 -4.53 13.37
N ALA A 123 -8.95 -4.87 12.26
CA ALA A 123 -7.54 -5.25 12.24
C ALA A 123 -6.62 -4.10 12.63
N SER A 124 -6.84 -2.91 12.11
CA SER A 124 -6.04 -1.72 12.41
C SER A 124 -6.59 -0.93 13.61
N VAL A 125 -5.74 -0.09 14.19
CA VAL A 125 -6.16 0.87 15.23
C VAL A 125 -7.22 1.84 14.67
N TYR A 126 -7.09 2.22 13.41
CA TYR A 126 -8.03 3.10 12.74
C TYR A 126 -9.42 2.45 12.57
N ASP A 127 -9.48 1.20 12.08
CA ASP A 127 -10.76 0.49 11.93
C ASP A 127 -11.51 0.38 13.26
N ARG A 128 -10.78 0.14 14.36
CA ARG A 128 -11.35 0.09 15.71
C ARG A 128 -11.91 1.43 16.18
N TRP A 129 -11.22 2.54 15.85
CA TRP A 129 -11.73 3.87 16.14
C TRP A 129 -12.97 4.22 15.30
N LEU A 130 -13.04 3.80 14.04
CA LEU A 130 -14.25 3.94 13.21
C LEU A 130 -15.42 3.17 13.81
N LYS A 131 -15.20 1.96 14.29
CA LYS A 131 -16.25 1.17 14.97
C LYS A 131 -16.73 1.81 16.28
N VAL A 132 -15.84 2.48 16.99
CA VAL A 132 -16.22 3.29 18.17
C VAL A 132 -17.09 4.47 17.74
N GLU A 133 -16.74 5.17 16.66
CA GLU A 133 -17.52 6.27 16.10
C GLU A 133 -18.91 5.81 15.63
N GLU A 134 -19.00 4.71 14.88
CA GLU A 134 -20.27 4.08 14.46
C GLU A 134 -21.16 3.79 15.67
N ARG A 135 -20.61 3.18 16.74
CA ARG A 135 -21.34 2.88 17.97
C ARG A 135 -21.84 4.14 18.70
N HIS A 136 -21.04 5.21 18.70
CA HIS A 136 -21.46 6.50 19.29
C HIS A 136 -22.58 7.15 18.50
N LEU A 137 -22.54 7.07 17.16
CA LEU A 137 -23.61 7.56 16.29
C LEU A 137 -24.94 6.80 16.53
N GLU A 138 -24.88 5.49 16.72
CA GLU A 138 -26.04 4.65 17.03
C GLU A 138 -26.63 4.94 18.43
N THR A 139 -25.78 5.26 19.39
CA THR A 139 -26.19 5.53 20.80
C THR A 139 -26.49 7.01 21.06
N GLY A 140 -26.24 7.91 20.09
CA GLY A 140 -26.46 9.35 20.21
C GLY A 140 -25.52 10.06 21.19
N VAL A 141 -24.40 9.43 21.55
CA VAL A 141 -23.36 10.01 22.42
C VAL A 141 -22.32 10.71 21.55
N GLU A 142 -22.04 11.97 21.81
CA GLU A 142 -20.99 12.72 21.10
C GLU A 142 -19.59 12.24 21.50
N LEU A 143 -18.70 12.15 20.52
CA LEU A 143 -17.29 11.84 20.74
C LEU A 143 -16.60 12.98 21.50
N THR A 144 -15.75 12.64 22.46
CA THR A 144 -14.91 13.64 23.13
C THR A 144 -13.85 14.19 22.18
N ALA A 145 -13.40 15.42 22.40
CA ALA A 145 -12.34 16.05 21.60
C ALA A 145 -11.05 15.21 21.55
N GLU A 146 -10.74 14.47 22.62
CA GLU A 146 -9.60 13.55 22.65
C GLU A 146 -9.81 12.31 21.75
N GLN A 147 -11.03 11.80 21.66
CA GLN A 147 -11.38 10.68 20.77
C GLN A 147 -11.32 11.11 19.32
N VAL A 148 -11.86 12.28 18.99
CA VAL A 148 -11.75 12.87 17.64
C VAL A 148 -10.28 13.05 17.24
N ALA A 149 -9.46 13.64 18.12
CA ALA A 149 -8.02 13.81 17.86
C ALA A 149 -7.28 12.47 17.67
N LYS A 150 -7.71 11.40 18.32
CA LYS A 150 -7.14 10.06 18.12
C LYS A 150 -7.59 9.44 16.81
N ILE A 151 -8.86 9.58 16.42
CA ILE A 151 -9.38 9.14 15.11
C ILE A 151 -8.60 9.84 14.01
N GLU A 152 -8.45 11.15 14.09
CA GLU A 152 -7.67 11.95 13.14
C GLU A 152 -6.21 11.47 13.08
N LYS A 153 -5.56 11.26 14.22
CA LYS A 153 -4.17 10.79 14.30
C LYS A 153 -3.94 9.45 13.60
N TYR A 154 -4.87 8.52 13.70
CA TYR A 154 -4.74 7.16 13.16
C TYR A 154 -5.38 6.99 11.79
N ASN A 155 -6.16 7.95 11.31
CA ASN A 155 -6.79 7.92 10.01
C ASN A 155 -5.71 7.91 8.90
N PRO A 156 -5.68 6.89 8.03
CA PRO A 156 -4.76 6.85 6.90
C PRO A 156 -4.86 8.08 5.99
N CYS A 157 -6.07 8.60 5.78
CA CYS A 157 -6.31 9.81 5.00
C CYS A 157 -5.62 11.04 5.62
N PHE A 158 -5.56 11.15 6.95
CA PHE A 158 -4.83 12.23 7.61
C PHE A 158 -3.31 12.03 7.59
N LYS A 159 -2.82 10.81 7.52
CA LYS A 159 -1.39 10.53 7.28
C LYS A 159 -0.96 10.88 5.86
N GLU A 160 -1.87 10.76 4.90
CA GLU A 160 -1.66 11.14 3.50
C GLU A 160 -1.96 12.63 3.25
N ARG A 161 -2.73 13.30 4.10
CA ARG A 161 -3.12 14.73 3.98
C ARG A 161 -1.97 15.73 4.10
N HIS A 162 -0.75 15.29 4.36
CA HIS A 162 0.30 16.27 4.60
C HIS A 162 0.77 16.99 3.35
N VAL A 163 0.50 16.46 2.14
CA VAL A 163 0.79 17.16 0.89
C VAL A 163 -0.05 16.55 -0.24
N GLU A 164 -1.26 17.01 -0.47
CA GLU A 164 -2.03 16.65 -1.66
C GLU A 164 -1.86 17.72 -2.73
N SER A 165 -1.16 17.36 -3.80
CA SER A 165 -1.14 18.17 -5.02
C SER A 165 -2.31 17.79 -5.92
N SER A 166 -2.96 18.77 -6.52
CA SER A 166 -4.07 18.53 -7.45
C SER A 166 -3.57 18.27 -8.88
N ARG A 167 -2.34 18.70 -9.20
CA ARG A 167 -1.68 18.55 -10.49
C ARG A 167 -0.18 18.34 -10.35
N PRO A 168 0.49 17.79 -11.36
CA PRO A 168 1.96 17.74 -11.39
C PRO A 168 2.58 19.14 -11.33
N GLY A 169 3.69 19.26 -10.64
CA GLY A 169 4.40 20.52 -10.48
C GLY A 169 3.76 21.50 -9.46
N GLU A 170 2.60 21.18 -8.89
CA GLU A 170 1.99 22.06 -7.87
C GLU A 170 2.86 22.15 -6.63
N LEU A 171 3.37 21.01 -6.17
CA LEU A 171 4.30 20.95 -5.04
C LEU A 171 5.34 19.86 -5.25
N LEU A 172 6.59 20.23 -5.18
CA LEU A 172 7.75 19.35 -5.19
C LEU A 172 8.36 19.30 -3.78
N CYS A 173 8.90 18.16 -3.39
CA CYS A 173 9.71 18.02 -2.18
C CYS A 173 11.17 17.91 -2.57
N GLN A 174 12.05 18.73 -1.98
CA GLN A 174 13.49 18.68 -2.20
C GLN A 174 14.25 18.44 -0.90
N ASP A 175 15.27 17.60 -0.97
CA ASP A 175 16.13 17.25 0.18
C ASP A 175 17.55 16.91 -0.27
N THR A 176 18.50 16.92 0.68
CA THR A 176 19.90 16.58 0.44
C THR A 176 20.35 15.45 1.35
N MET A 177 20.63 14.29 0.77
CA MET A 177 21.06 13.09 1.49
C MET A 177 22.56 12.85 1.33
N PHE A 178 23.24 12.51 2.44
CA PHE A 178 24.63 12.00 2.38
C PHE A 178 24.63 10.56 1.85
N VAL A 179 25.33 10.33 0.75
CA VAL A 179 25.42 9.02 0.07
C VAL A 179 26.59 8.19 0.56
N GLY A 180 27.73 8.81 0.73
CA GLY A 180 28.96 8.14 1.12
C GLY A 180 30.19 8.98 0.83
N SER A 181 31.38 8.35 0.89
CA SER A 181 32.64 8.97 0.53
C SER A 181 33.35 8.12 -0.53
N LEU A 182 33.70 8.75 -1.65
CA LEU A 182 34.49 8.13 -2.69
C LEU A 182 35.99 8.37 -2.44
N LYS A 183 36.80 7.35 -2.64
CA LYS A 183 38.28 7.46 -2.44
C LYS A 183 38.85 8.43 -3.46
N GLY A 184 39.59 9.43 -2.98
CA GLY A 184 40.18 10.48 -3.82
C GLY A 184 39.26 11.66 -4.14
N VAL A 185 37.96 11.55 -3.95
CA VAL A 185 36.96 12.59 -4.24
C VAL A 185 36.44 13.23 -2.94
N GLY A 186 36.18 12.42 -1.92
CA GLY A 186 35.62 12.88 -0.65
C GLY A 186 34.13 12.56 -0.49
N LYS A 187 33.42 13.36 0.32
CA LYS A 187 31.99 13.18 0.61
C LYS A 187 31.15 13.48 -0.62
N VAL A 188 30.14 12.62 -0.86
CA VAL A 188 29.16 12.78 -1.96
C VAL A 188 27.76 12.88 -1.35
N TYR A 189 27.00 13.83 -1.87
CA TYR A 189 25.62 14.10 -1.48
C TYR A 189 24.71 13.94 -2.69
N LEU A 190 23.55 13.37 -2.48
CA LEU A 190 22.44 13.38 -3.44
C LEU A 190 21.53 14.57 -3.13
N HIS A 191 21.42 15.49 -4.05
CA HIS A 191 20.35 16.47 -4.08
C HIS A 191 19.20 15.83 -4.85
N ALA A 192 18.06 15.64 -4.18
CA ALA A 192 16.89 14.96 -4.77
C ALA A 192 15.66 15.86 -4.75
N CYS A 193 14.83 15.76 -5.79
CA CYS A 193 13.57 16.46 -5.88
C CYS A 193 12.49 15.48 -6.36
N VAL A 194 11.32 15.46 -5.70
CA VAL A 194 10.23 14.51 -6.00
C VAL A 194 8.91 15.26 -6.11
N ASP A 195 8.17 14.99 -7.16
CA ASP A 195 6.80 15.47 -7.33
C ASP A 195 5.85 14.74 -6.38
N THR A 196 5.09 15.49 -5.60
CA THR A 196 4.12 14.94 -4.66
C THR A 196 2.85 14.42 -5.34
N TYR A 197 2.60 14.81 -6.61
CA TYR A 197 1.48 14.32 -7.39
C TYR A 197 1.72 12.90 -7.93
N GLY A 198 2.78 12.71 -8.71
CA GLY A 198 3.07 11.47 -9.43
C GLY A 198 4.28 10.69 -8.91
N SER A 199 4.99 11.20 -7.89
CA SER A 199 6.25 10.64 -7.38
C SER A 199 7.36 10.60 -8.45
N TYR A 200 7.30 11.44 -9.49
CA TYR A 200 8.37 11.60 -10.43
C TYR A 200 9.58 12.22 -9.72
N ALA A 201 10.75 11.66 -9.91
CA ALA A 201 11.94 11.98 -9.14
C ALA A 201 13.10 12.46 -10.01
N PHE A 202 13.84 13.44 -9.48
CA PHE A 202 15.07 13.98 -10.02
C PHE A 202 16.17 13.80 -8.98
N GLY A 203 17.42 13.62 -9.44
CA GLY A 203 18.55 13.43 -8.53
C GLY A 203 19.87 13.84 -9.14
N PHE A 204 20.63 14.63 -8.39
CA PHE A 204 21.95 15.12 -8.79
C PHE A 204 22.96 14.91 -7.69
N LEU A 205 24.13 14.34 -8.04
CA LEU A 205 25.21 14.09 -7.12
C LEU A 205 26.21 15.26 -7.09
N HIS A 206 26.60 15.66 -5.90
CA HIS A 206 27.59 16.71 -5.71
C HIS A 206 28.47 16.44 -4.50
N THR A 207 29.71 16.97 -4.51
CA THR A 207 30.67 16.87 -3.38
C THR A 207 30.38 17.85 -2.25
N GLY A 208 29.42 18.76 -2.45
CA GLY A 208 29.08 19.81 -1.50
C GLY A 208 27.57 19.87 -1.20
N LYS A 209 27.26 20.41 -0.05
CA LYS A 209 25.91 20.71 0.42
C LYS A 209 25.74 22.24 0.48
N LYS A 210 25.71 22.87 -0.71
CA LYS A 210 25.63 24.32 -0.87
C LYS A 210 24.32 24.73 -1.54
N PRO A 211 23.85 25.97 -1.30
CA PRO A 211 22.62 26.49 -1.93
C PRO A 211 22.64 26.42 -3.46
N GLU A 212 23.82 26.67 -4.06
CA GLU A 212 23.98 26.63 -5.51
C GLU A 212 23.78 25.23 -6.08
N CYS A 213 24.16 24.19 -5.34
CA CYS A 213 23.94 22.79 -5.76
C CYS A 213 22.45 22.45 -5.73
N ALA A 214 21.72 22.92 -4.72
CA ALA A 214 20.28 22.72 -4.63
C ALA A 214 19.53 23.47 -5.74
N ALA A 215 19.95 24.69 -6.08
CA ALA A 215 19.39 25.46 -7.19
C ALA A 215 19.73 24.85 -8.56
N ALA A 216 20.93 24.27 -8.71
CA ALA A 216 21.36 23.64 -9.96
C ALA A 216 20.47 22.47 -10.38
N LEU A 217 20.05 21.62 -9.44
CA LEU A 217 19.09 20.54 -9.70
C LEU A 217 17.77 21.09 -10.24
N VAL A 218 17.24 22.15 -9.62
CA VAL A 218 15.98 22.78 -10.07
C VAL A 218 16.14 23.38 -11.45
N HIS A 219 17.26 24.06 -11.71
CA HIS A 219 17.51 24.76 -12.97
C HIS A 219 17.75 23.82 -14.15
N ASN A 220 18.58 22.77 -13.94
CA ASN A 220 19.05 21.92 -15.03
C ASN A 220 18.08 20.77 -15.36
N ASP A 221 17.41 20.23 -14.34
CA ASP A 221 16.63 19.00 -14.50
C ASP A 221 15.12 19.25 -14.28
N VAL A 222 14.75 19.90 -13.20
CA VAL A 222 13.32 20.03 -12.81
C VAL A 222 12.60 20.98 -13.75
N LEU A 223 13.02 22.23 -13.88
CA LEU A 223 12.29 23.24 -14.67
C LEU A 223 12.25 22.87 -16.17
N PRO A 224 13.30 22.38 -16.82
CA PRO A 224 13.25 21.97 -18.21
C PRO A 224 12.22 20.86 -18.44
N PHE A 225 12.18 19.84 -17.56
CA PHE A 225 11.21 18.75 -17.67
C PHE A 225 9.76 19.27 -17.65
N TYR A 226 9.38 20.09 -16.66
CA TYR A 226 8.03 20.62 -16.58
C TYR A 226 7.68 21.53 -17.75
N LYS A 227 8.62 22.35 -18.19
CA LYS A 227 8.46 23.24 -19.37
C LYS A 227 8.25 22.45 -20.65
N GLU A 228 8.99 21.36 -20.87
CA GLU A 228 8.85 20.48 -22.04
C GLU A 228 7.44 19.87 -22.12
N HIS A 229 6.85 19.55 -20.96
CA HIS A 229 5.51 18.98 -20.88
C HIS A 229 4.38 20.03 -20.74
N GLY A 230 4.69 21.31 -20.91
CA GLY A 230 3.70 22.40 -20.79
C GLY A 230 3.19 22.62 -19.36
N LEU A 231 3.91 22.14 -18.37
CA LEU A 231 3.60 22.24 -16.94
C LEU A 231 4.43 23.32 -16.26
N THR A 232 3.95 23.80 -15.11
CA THR A 232 4.66 24.79 -14.30
C THR A 232 4.86 24.28 -12.88
N VAL A 233 6.02 24.59 -12.29
CA VAL A 233 6.30 24.34 -10.87
C VAL A 233 5.77 25.52 -10.05
N SER A 234 4.87 25.25 -9.09
CA SER A 234 4.26 26.31 -8.25
C SER A 234 4.98 26.48 -6.92
N ALA A 235 5.37 25.39 -6.28
CA ALA A 235 6.01 25.44 -4.97
C ALA A 235 7.02 24.33 -4.77
N ILE A 236 8.06 24.59 -3.98
CA ILE A 236 9.05 23.61 -3.52
C ILE A 236 9.07 23.60 -1.99
N LEU A 237 8.86 22.40 -1.42
CA LEU A 237 8.95 22.13 0.02
C LEU A 237 10.32 21.57 0.36
N THR A 238 10.99 22.21 1.32
CA THR A 238 12.28 21.74 1.85
C THR A 238 12.24 21.61 3.37
N ASP A 239 13.24 20.98 3.94
CA ASP A 239 13.53 21.14 5.36
C ASP A 239 14.16 22.52 5.65
N ASN A 240 14.59 22.74 6.91
CA ASN A 240 15.27 23.96 7.32
C ASN A 240 16.82 23.83 7.20
N GLY A 241 17.31 23.03 6.26
CA GLY A 241 18.72 22.87 5.98
C GLY A 241 19.36 24.18 5.53
N ARG A 242 20.66 24.37 5.87
CA ARG A 242 21.39 25.57 5.49
C ARG A 242 21.61 25.74 3.99
N GLU A 243 21.43 24.69 3.23
CA GLU A 243 21.43 24.70 1.76
C GLU A 243 20.16 25.31 1.17
N PHE A 244 19.06 25.37 1.95
CA PHE A 244 17.77 25.86 1.50
C PHE A 244 17.39 27.19 2.13
N CYS A 245 17.89 27.48 3.35
CA CYS A 245 17.53 28.71 4.07
C CYS A 245 18.56 29.09 5.13
N GLY A 246 18.50 30.30 5.67
CA GLY A 246 19.31 30.69 6.82
C GLY A 246 19.76 32.14 6.88
N THR A 247 19.79 32.87 5.77
CA THR A 247 20.15 34.28 5.68
C THR A 247 19.09 35.09 4.96
N GLU A 248 19.03 36.40 5.18
CA GLU A 248 18.00 37.27 4.61
C GLU A 248 18.01 37.28 3.06
N ASN A 249 19.12 37.02 2.41
CA ASN A 249 19.23 36.94 0.95
C ASN A 249 19.79 35.56 0.55
N HIS A 250 19.13 34.48 0.98
CA HIS A 250 19.65 33.17 0.75
C HIS A 250 19.59 32.82 -0.77
N PRO A 251 20.69 32.33 -1.38
CA PRO A 251 20.78 32.16 -2.82
C PRO A 251 19.70 31.23 -3.39
N PHE A 252 19.34 30.17 -2.69
CA PHE A 252 18.27 29.26 -3.10
C PHE A 252 16.89 29.94 -3.08
N GLU A 253 16.58 30.68 -2.02
CA GLU A 253 15.29 31.43 -1.93
C GLU A 253 15.18 32.50 -3.00
N LEU A 254 16.27 33.26 -3.25
CA LEU A 254 16.32 34.23 -4.35
C LEU A 254 16.13 33.58 -5.72
N TYR A 255 16.77 32.41 -5.92
CA TYR A 255 16.61 31.66 -7.17
C TYR A 255 15.14 31.24 -7.40
N LEU A 256 14.48 30.71 -6.38
CA LEU A 256 13.07 30.32 -6.47
C LEU A 256 12.17 31.53 -6.72
N ALA A 257 12.40 32.64 -6.02
CA ALA A 257 11.64 33.89 -6.20
C ALA A 257 11.79 34.46 -7.62
N LEU A 258 12.98 34.38 -8.23
CA LEU A 258 13.22 34.81 -9.61
C LEU A 258 12.50 33.94 -10.66
N ASN A 259 12.12 32.72 -10.28
CA ASN A 259 11.37 31.80 -11.14
C ASN A 259 9.87 31.71 -10.78
N ASP A 260 9.36 32.63 -9.94
CA ASP A 260 7.97 32.65 -9.46
C ASP A 260 7.56 31.35 -8.73
N ILE A 261 8.50 30.70 -8.03
CA ILE A 261 8.29 29.47 -7.28
C ILE A 261 8.18 29.79 -5.79
N GLU A 262 7.08 29.38 -5.15
CA GLU A 262 6.89 29.53 -3.72
C GLU A 262 7.84 28.58 -2.95
N HIS A 263 8.64 29.11 -2.03
CA HIS A 263 9.42 28.29 -1.11
C HIS A 263 8.63 27.97 0.16
N ARG A 264 8.30 26.70 0.36
CA ARG A 264 7.65 26.20 1.57
C ARG A 264 8.67 25.47 2.43
N ARG A 265 8.57 25.63 3.74
CA ARG A 265 9.47 24.99 4.71
C ARG A 265 8.68 24.10 5.66
N THR A 266 9.26 22.94 6.02
CA THR A 266 8.65 22.06 7.03
C THR A 266 8.67 22.74 8.40
N LYS A 267 7.61 22.53 9.19
CA LYS A 267 7.58 23.01 10.58
C LYS A 267 8.61 22.26 11.42
N VAL A 268 9.34 22.99 12.26
CA VAL A 268 10.31 22.42 13.21
C VAL A 268 9.62 21.34 14.07
N LYS A 269 10.20 20.14 14.15
CA LYS A 269 9.70 18.96 14.85
C LYS A 269 8.46 18.28 14.24
N SER A 270 8.13 18.50 12.98
CA SER A 270 7.07 17.78 12.26
C SER A 270 7.65 17.00 11.07
N PRO A 271 8.33 15.88 11.29
CA PRO A 271 8.98 15.09 10.21
C PRO A 271 7.97 14.54 9.20
N GLN A 272 6.69 14.52 9.53
CA GLN A 272 5.62 13.96 8.69
C GLN A 272 5.32 14.77 7.41
N THR A 273 5.83 16.01 7.29
CA THR A 273 5.57 16.87 6.14
C THR A 273 6.45 16.56 4.92
N ASN A 274 7.53 15.78 5.07
CA ASN A 274 8.48 15.46 4.00
C ASN A 274 8.47 13.98 3.57
N GLY A 275 7.37 13.27 3.84
CA GLY A 275 7.28 11.82 3.65
C GLY A 275 7.47 11.33 2.20
N PHE A 276 7.29 12.19 1.19
CA PHE A 276 7.53 11.82 -0.22
C PHE A 276 9.02 11.68 -0.49
N ILE A 277 9.81 12.69 -0.14
CA ILE A 277 11.26 12.68 -0.37
C ILE A 277 11.95 11.66 0.55
N GLU A 278 11.52 11.50 1.81
CA GLU A 278 12.06 10.48 2.72
C GLU A 278 11.88 9.06 2.15
N ARG A 279 10.70 8.78 1.57
CA ARG A 279 10.41 7.51 0.91
C ARG A 279 11.30 7.31 -0.32
N PHE A 280 11.48 8.34 -1.13
CA PHE A 280 12.38 8.31 -2.28
C PHE A 280 13.83 8.07 -1.82
N ASN A 281 14.33 8.83 -0.84
CA ASN A 281 15.68 8.70 -0.29
C ASN A 281 15.94 7.27 0.22
N LYS A 282 14.95 6.65 0.88
CA LYS A 282 15.05 5.26 1.29
C LYS A 282 15.10 4.32 0.08
N THR A 283 14.26 4.55 -0.92
CA THR A 283 14.18 3.70 -2.12
C THR A 283 15.48 3.75 -2.91
N VAL A 284 16.03 4.95 -3.19
CA VAL A 284 17.29 5.09 -3.93
C VAL A 284 18.47 4.52 -3.16
N LEU A 285 18.46 4.63 -1.82
CA LEU A 285 19.47 4.00 -0.99
C LEU A 285 19.44 2.47 -1.06
N ASP A 286 18.24 1.89 -0.97
CA ASP A 286 18.06 0.43 -0.92
C ASP A 286 18.18 -0.22 -2.30
N GLU A 287 17.60 0.39 -3.34
CA GLU A 287 17.51 -0.20 -4.68
C GLU A 287 18.65 0.20 -5.62
N PHE A 288 19.38 1.28 -5.33
CA PHE A 288 20.50 1.73 -6.15
C PHE A 288 21.81 1.78 -5.37
N PHE A 289 22.03 2.70 -4.41
CA PHE A 289 23.36 2.94 -3.85
C PHE A 289 23.96 1.72 -3.15
N ARG A 290 23.16 0.96 -2.38
CA ARG A 290 23.65 -0.26 -1.71
C ARG A 290 24.10 -1.33 -2.68
N ILE A 291 23.49 -1.42 -3.85
CA ILE A 291 23.85 -2.35 -4.90
C ILE A 291 25.07 -1.82 -5.64
N ALA A 292 25.00 -0.60 -6.16
CA ALA A 292 26.06 0.04 -6.94
C ALA A 292 27.41 0.03 -6.22
N PHE A 293 27.47 0.36 -4.92
CA PHE A 293 28.70 0.32 -4.16
C PHE A 293 29.23 -1.08 -3.81
N ARG A 294 28.42 -2.12 -3.98
CA ARG A 294 28.89 -3.51 -3.83
C ARG A 294 29.46 -4.06 -5.14
N GLU A 295 28.88 -3.65 -6.25
CA GLU A 295 29.19 -4.20 -7.58
C GLU A 295 30.28 -3.38 -8.28
N ASN A 296 30.33 -2.05 -8.07
CA ASN A 296 31.19 -1.15 -8.78
C ASN A 296 32.10 -0.35 -7.85
N PHE A 297 33.30 -0.06 -8.32
CA PHE A 297 34.23 0.90 -7.72
C PHE A 297 34.19 2.18 -8.52
N TYR A 298 33.74 3.28 -7.91
CA TYR A 298 33.66 4.58 -8.57
C TYR A 298 34.87 5.45 -8.25
N GLU A 299 35.54 5.93 -9.29
CA GLU A 299 36.68 6.83 -9.17
C GLU A 299 36.30 8.32 -9.29
N SER A 300 35.06 8.59 -9.80
CA SER A 300 34.56 9.95 -9.97
C SER A 300 33.04 10.03 -9.62
N VAL A 301 32.56 11.24 -9.37
CA VAL A 301 31.14 11.52 -9.13
C VAL A 301 30.36 11.37 -10.43
N GLU A 302 30.96 11.72 -11.55
CA GLU A 302 30.35 11.66 -12.89
C GLU A 302 30.00 10.21 -13.25
N ALA A 303 30.89 9.25 -13.01
CA ALA A 303 30.63 7.84 -13.27
C ALA A 303 29.47 7.32 -12.39
N LEU A 304 29.40 7.72 -11.12
CA LEU A 304 28.30 7.39 -10.25
C LEU A 304 26.98 8.07 -10.68
N GLN A 305 27.07 9.31 -11.23
CA GLN A 305 25.91 10.04 -11.74
C GLN A 305 25.33 9.35 -12.98
N GLU A 306 26.16 8.89 -13.91
CA GLU A 306 25.68 8.15 -15.09
C GLU A 306 24.89 6.89 -14.73
N ASP A 307 25.32 6.17 -13.69
CA ASP A 307 24.58 5.01 -13.19
C ASP A 307 23.28 5.43 -12.47
N LEU A 308 23.31 6.51 -11.70
CA LEU A 308 22.12 7.08 -11.06
C LEU A 308 21.11 7.54 -12.11
N ASP A 309 21.54 8.18 -13.20
CA ASP A 309 20.65 8.65 -14.25
C ASP A 309 19.94 7.48 -14.94
N ARG A 310 20.66 6.37 -15.21
CA ARG A 310 20.05 5.13 -15.72
C ARG A 310 19.02 4.55 -14.75
N TRP A 311 19.33 4.57 -13.46
CA TRP A 311 18.40 4.11 -12.45
C TRP A 311 17.19 5.06 -12.30
N LEU A 312 17.37 6.38 -12.38
CA LEU A 312 16.27 7.36 -12.37
C LEU A 312 15.34 7.20 -13.58
N VAL A 313 15.90 6.92 -14.76
CA VAL A 313 15.09 6.56 -15.93
C VAL A 313 14.24 5.34 -15.62
N HIS A 314 14.84 4.25 -15.12
CA HIS A 314 14.09 3.05 -14.72
C HIS A 314 13.03 3.37 -13.64
N TYR A 315 13.37 4.14 -12.61
CA TYR A 315 12.46 4.53 -11.55
C TYR A 315 11.23 5.29 -12.06
N ASN A 316 11.42 6.22 -13.00
CA ASN A 316 10.38 7.09 -13.50
C ASN A 316 9.56 6.45 -14.65
N THR A 317 10.18 5.59 -15.48
CA THR A 317 9.57 5.12 -16.74
C THR A 317 9.25 3.63 -16.77
N GLU A 318 9.77 2.83 -15.85
CA GLU A 318 9.58 1.38 -15.88
C GLU A 318 9.03 0.83 -14.55
N ARG A 319 9.46 1.37 -13.42
CA ARG A 319 9.11 0.89 -12.10
C ARG A 319 7.66 1.24 -11.73
N PRO A 320 6.80 0.24 -11.42
CA PRO A 320 5.43 0.53 -10.97
C PRO A 320 5.42 1.06 -9.53
N HIS A 321 4.63 2.10 -9.28
CA HIS A 321 4.45 2.71 -7.97
C HIS A 321 3.08 2.40 -7.39
N ARG A 322 3.02 1.97 -6.14
CA ARG A 322 1.78 1.68 -5.41
C ARG A 322 1.26 2.86 -4.59
N GLY A 323 1.79 4.06 -4.79
CA GLY A 323 1.29 5.27 -4.16
C GLY A 323 -0.17 5.55 -4.51
N TYR A 324 -0.82 6.38 -3.71
CA TYR A 324 -2.25 6.69 -3.79
C TYR A 324 -2.74 7.04 -5.21
N ARG A 325 -1.98 7.84 -5.97
CA ARG A 325 -2.37 8.23 -7.34
C ARG A 325 -1.86 7.27 -8.40
N ASN A 326 -0.65 6.74 -8.22
CA ASN A 326 -0.03 5.90 -9.21
C ASN A 326 -0.73 4.54 -9.36
N ARG A 327 -1.26 3.95 -8.26
CA ARG A 327 -2.05 2.71 -8.27
C ARG A 327 -1.46 1.59 -9.13
N GLY A 328 -0.13 1.47 -9.18
CA GLY A 328 0.60 0.54 -10.01
C GLY A 328 1.09 1.10 -11.35
N LYS A 329 0.81 2.36 -11.68
CA LYS A 329 1.35 3.05 -12.84
C LYS A 329 2.77 3.53 -12.57
N ARG A 330 3.47 3.89 -13.64
CA ARG A 330 4.80 4.51 -13.58
C ARG A 330 4.65 6.00 -13.23
N PRO A 331 5.62 6.63 -12.54
CA PRO A 331 5.58 8.05 -12.24
C PRO A 331 5.34 8.93 -13.46
N LEU A 332 6.04 8.65 -14.57
CA LEU A 332 5.89 9.40 -15.83
C LEU A 332 4.45 9.32 -16.37
N ASP A 333 3.83 8.14 -16.38
CA ASP A 333 2.45 7.99 -16.87
C ASP A 333 1.48 8.83 -16.04
N THR A 334 1.67 8.86 -14.71
CA THR A 334 0.82 9.61 -13.80
C THR A 334 0.95 11.12 -14.02
N VAL A 335 2.14 11.61 -14.38
CA VAL A 335 2.37 13.02 -14.74
C VAL A 335 1.72 13.35 -16.08
N LEU A 336 1.92 12.50 -17.10
CA LEU A 336 1.44 12.76 -18.47
C LEU A 336 -0.08 12.62 -18.62
N GLU A 337 -0.73 11.75 -17.86
CA GLU A 337 -2.20 11.61 -17.89
C GLU A 337 -2.95 12.84 -17.37
N SER A 338 -2.26 13.76 -16.71
CA SER A 338 -2.84 14.98 -16.16
C SER A 338 -2.65 16.20 -17.09
N VAL A 339 -1.94 16.03 -18.19
CA VAL A 339 -1.73 17.02 -19.25
C VAL A 339 -2.80 16.80 -20.33
#